data_bf34871b0f0b4047ddd29cab4fc03444
#
_entry.id   bf34871b0f0b4047ddd29cab4fc03444
#
_cell.length_a   1.000
_cell.length_b   1.000
_cell.length_c   1.000
_cell.angle_alpha   90.00
_cell.angle_beta   90.00
_cell.angle_gamma   90.00
#
_symmetry.space_group_name_H-M   'P 1'
#
loop_
_entity.id
_entity.type
_entity.pdbx_description
1 polymer ?
#
loop_
_entity_poly.entity_id
_entity_poly.type
_entity_poly.pdbx_seq_one_letter_code
_entity_poly.pdbx_strand_id
1 'polypeptide(L)'
;QEARRQRQMCIRDRLKGDLLSLMGTNPQPNQRKIQYGEEERIKMTRLRQTIAKRLKQAQENAAMLTTFNEVDMSAIISMRKDNQEDFKNRYGIKLGLMSFFVKACVVGLKLFPAINAEIEGEDIIYKNYYNISFAVGTDKGLVVPVLRNADEMSFADIEKEIKRLSEKANSGNLSIDDLQGGTFTISNGGVYGSMLSTPILNPPQSGVLGMHNIVERPVNVAGEIKIKPIMYLSLIHI
;
A
#
# COMPACT_ATOMS: atom_id res chain seq x y z
N GLN A 1 14.89 -13.22 1.06
CA GLN A 1 14.68 -14.52 1.73
C GLN A 1 13.34 -14.55 2.49
N GLU A 2 12.91 -13.47 3.11
CA GLU A 2 11.65 -13.38 3.85
C GLU A 2 10.40 -13.43 2.95
N ALA A 3 10.43 -12.75 1.80
CA ALA A 3 9.36 -12.84 0.79
C ALA A 3 9.23 -14.25 0.17
N ARG A 4 10.34 -15.02 0.11
CA ARG A 4 10.30 -16.43 -0.27
C ARG A 4 9.66 -17.31 0.82
N ARG A 5 9.90 -17.00 2.10
CA ARG A 5 9.28 -17.73 3.23
C ARG A 5 7.79 -17.47 3.32
N GLN A 6 7.33 -16.23 3.08
CA GLN A 6 5.90 -15.90 3.04
C GLN A 6 5.18 -16.59 1.87
N ARG A 7 5.79 -16.67 0.67
CA ARG A 7 5.24 -17.47 -0.45
C ARG A 7 5.13 -18.96 -0.11
N GLN A 8 6.10 -19.52 0.62
CA GLN A 8 6.04 -20.92 1.04
C GLN A 8 5.00 -21.17 2.14
N MET A 9 4.61 -20.16 2.90
CA MET A 9 3.59 -20.28 3.95
C MET A 9 2.16 -20.16 3.41
N CYS A 10 1.94 -19.38 2.35
CA CYS A 10 0.59 -19.19 1.76
C CYS A 10 0.23 -20.19 0.66
N ILE A 11 1.23 -20.79 -0.02
CA ILE A 11 1.00 -21.75 -1.10
C ILE A 11 1.88 -22.96 -0.83
N ARG A 12 1.50 -23.77 0.15
CA ARG A 12 1.90 -25.17 0.13
C ARG A 12 0.99 -25.87 -0.86
N ASP A 13 1.41 -25.89 -2.11
CA ASP A 13 0.84 -26.75 -3.13
C ASP A 13 0.99 -28.20 -2.59
N ARG A 14 -0.08 -28.72 -2.03
CA ARG A 14 -0.09 -30.12 -1.55
C ARG A 14 -0.10 -30.98 -2.78
N LEU A 15 1.07 -31.46 -3.14
CA LEU A 15 1.22 -32.40 -4.24
C LEU A 15 0.34 -33.63 -4.00
N LYS A 16 -0.17 -34.21 -5.08
CA LYS A 16 -0.99 -35.44 -5.04
C LYS A 16 -0.38 -36.53 -4.13
N GLY A 17 0.97 -36.60 -4.05
CA GLY A 17 1.71 -37.48 -3.18
C GLY A 17 1.51 -37.18 -1.68
N ASP A 18 1.43 -35.91 -1.29
CA ASP A 18 1.16 -35.50 0.10
C ASP A 18 -0.25 -35.87 0.53
N LEU A 19 -1.23 -35.75 -0.38
CA LEU A 19 -2.60 -36.17 -0.14
C LEU A 19 -2.72 -37.68 0.01
N LEU A 20 -2.03 -38.46 -0.84
CA LEU A 20 -2.03 -39.91 -0.77
C LEU A 20 -1.32 -40.44 0.50
N SER A 21 -0.24 -39.79 0.94
CA SER A 21 0.41 -40.13 2.20
C SER A 21 -0.46 -39.85 3.42
N LEU A 22 -1.25 -38.77 3.40
CA LEU A 22 -2.22 -38.41 4.43
C LEU A 22 -3.39 -39.42 4.48
N MET A 23 -3.81 -39.96 3.34
CA MET A 23 -4.88 -40.97 3.27
C MET A 23 -4.43 -42.32 3.79
N GLY A 24 -3.12 -42.68 3.65
CA GLY A 24 -2.55 -43.96 4.12
C GLY A 24 -2.17 -43.97 5.61
N THR A 25 -2.02 -42.79 6.24
CA THR A 25 -1.54 -42.66 7.63
C THR A 25 -2.57 -42.03 8.57
N ASN A 26 -3.86 -42.18 8.30
CA ASN A 26 -4.90 -41.62 9.17
C ASN A 26 -4.93 -42.45 10.48
N PRO A 27 -4.27 -42.02 11.59
CA PRO A 27 -4.34 -42.71 12.85
C PRO A 27 -5.78 -42.68 13.36
N GLN A 28 -6.20 -43.75 13.99
CA GLN A 28 -7.51 -43.87 14.64
C GLN A 28 -7.74 -42.59 15.51
N PRO A 29 -8.96 -42.01 15.56
CA PRO A 29 -9.21 -40.78 16.29
C PRO A 29 -8.74 -40.78 17.75
N ASN A 30 -8.73 -41.91 18.40
CA ASN A 30 -8.23 -42.15 19.75
C ASN A 30 -6.69 -42.20 19.87
N GLN A 31 -5.96 -42.28 18.74
CA GLN A 31 -4.50 -42.26 18.70
C GLN A 31 -3.91 -40.91 18.27
N ARG A 32 -4.75 -39.94 17.93
CA ARG A 32 -4.32 -38.58 17.61
C ARG A 32 -3.90 -37.90 18.92
N LYS A 33 -2.65 -38.07 19.32
CA LYS A 33 -2.05 -37.15 20.27
C LYS A 33 -1.87 -35.82 19.53
N ILE A 34 -2.72 -34.85 19.83
CA ILE A 34 -2.49 -33.47 19.44
C ILE A 34 -1.28 -33.03 20.28
N GLN A 35 -0.09 -33.14 19.71
CA GLN A 35 1.09 -32.53 20.28
C GLN A 35 1.01 -31.05 19.90
N TYR A 36 0.54 -30.22 20.81
CA TYR A 36 0.80 -28.81 20.76
C TYR A 36 2.31 -28.65 21.02
N GLY A 37 3.02 -27.95 20.11
CA GLY A 37 4.40 -27.54 20.38
C GLY A 37 4.46 -26.61 21.61
N GLU A 38 5.65 -26.27 22.04
CA GLU A 38 5.84 -25.28 23.10
C GLU A 38 5.19 -23.94 22.66
N GLU A 39 4.27 -23.44 23.48
CA GLU A 39 3.62 -22.16 23.26
C GLU A 39 4.30 -21.10 24.10
N GLU A 40 4.77 -20.02 23.47
CA GLU A 40 5.29 -18.86 24.17
C GLU A 40 4.23 -17.75 24.20
N ARG A 41 3.87 -17.32 25.42
CA ARG A 41 2.90 -16.25 25.62
C ARG A 41 3.61 -14.92 25.88
N ILE A 42 3.66 -14.07 24.83
CA ILE A 42 4.28 -12.75 24.89
C ILE A 42 3.20 -11.67 24.96
N LYS A 43 3.32 -10.75 25.92
CA LYS A 43 2.40 -9.62 26.07
C LYS A 43 2.65 -8.62 24.94
N MET A 44 1.58 -8.22 24.23
CA MET A 44 1.65 -7.19 23.22
C MET A 44 2.07 -5.84 23.80
N THR A 45 2.95 -5.12 23.09
CA THR A 45 3.30 -3.73 23.44
C THR A 45 2.08 -2.80 23.32
N ARG A 46 2.08 -1.69 24.06
CA ARG A 46 1.02 -0.67 23.97
C ARG A 46 0.81 -0.16 22.54
N LEU A 47 1.92 0.04 21.81
CA LEU A 47 1.87 0.46 20.40
C LEU A 47 1.10 -0.54 19.54
N ARG A 48 1.43 -1.84 19.63
CA ARG A 48 0.71 -2.88 18.88
C ARG A 48 -0.76 -2.96 19.23
N GLN A 49 -1.11 -2.83 20.51
CA GLN A 49 -2.51 -2.80 20.95
C GLN A 49 -3.26 -1.61 20.34
N THR A 50 -2.65 -0.42 20.32
CA THR A 50 -3.25 0.79 19.73
C THR A 50 -3.43 0.65 18.22
N ILE A 51 -2.42 0.13 17.50
CA ILE A 51 -2.49 -0.13 16.06
C ILE A 51 -3.64 -1.11 15.77
N ALA A 52 -3.70 -2.25 16.48
CA ALA A 52 -4.74 -3.24 16.28
C ALA A 52 -6.15 -2.66 16.49
N LYS A 53 -6.33 -1.87 17.56
CA LYS A 53 -7.61 -1.21 17.84
C LYS A 53 -8.01 -0.23 16.73
N ARG A 54 -7.10 0.62 16.27
CA ARG A 54 -7.37 1.60 15.21
C ARG A 54 -7.71 0.93 13.88
N LEU A 55 -6.94 -0.08 13.49
CA LEU A 55 -7.20 -0.82 12.25
C LEU A 55 -8.56 -1.53 12.29
N LYS A 56 -8.91 -2.13 13.43
CA LYS A 56 -10.19 -2.79 13.60
C LYS A 56 -11.35 -1.79 13.54
N GLN A 57 -11.24 -0.64 14.23
CA GLN A 57 -12.21 0.43 14.16
C GLN A 57 -12.42 0.95 12.74
N ALA A 58 -11.36 1.10 11.94
CA ALA A 58 -11.47 1.54 10.55
C ALA A 58 -12.35 0.58 9.72
N GLN A 59 -12.22 -0.74 9.94
CA GLN A 59 -13.03 -1.75 9.26
C GLN A 59 -14.47 -1.81 9.76
N GLU A 60 -14.71 -1.52 11.04
CA GLU A 60 -16.05 -1.54 11.65
C GLU A 60 -16.89 -0.31 11.31
N ASN A 61 -16.23 0.84 11.16
CA ASN A 61 -16.90 2.14 10.98
C ASN A 61 -17.21 2.48 9.52
N ALA A 62 -16.70 1.73 8.55
CA ALA A 62 -16.87 2.05 7.14
C ALA A 62 -17.31 0.85 6.31
N ALA A 63 -18.36 1.04 5.51
CA ALA A 63 -18.70 0.13 4.43
C ALA A 63 -17.74 0.37 3.26
N MET A 64 -16.73 -0.45 3.13
CA MET A 64 -15.66 -0.29 2.14
C MET A 64 -15.96 -1.04 0.85
N LEU A 65 -15.82 -0.36 -0.28
CA LEU A 65 -15.79 -0.96 -1.61
C LEU A 65 -14.36 -0.91 -2.15
N THR A 66 -13.93 -2.00 -2.77
CA THR A 66 -12.64 -2.06 -3.46
C THR A 66 -12.86 -2.27 -4.95
N THR A 67 -12.20 -1.44 -5.75
CA THR A 67 -12.10 -1.60 -7.19
C THR A 67 -10.66 -1.86 -7.59
N PHE A 68 -10.46 -2.66 -8.63
CA PHE A 68 -9.14 -3.00 -9.16
C PHE A 68 -9.04 -2.59 -10.61
N ASN A 69 -7.89 -2.04 -10.98
CA ASN A 69 -7.61 -1.62 -12.36
C ASN A 69 -6.18 -2.00 -12.74
N GLU A 70 -5.99 -2.29 -14.02
CA GLU A 70 -4.68 -2.49 -14.63
C GLU A 70 -4.21 -1.18 -15.26
N VAL A 71 -2.93 -0.84 -15.05
CA VAL A 71 -2.31 0.34 -15.63
C VAL A 71 -1.06 -0.06 -16.41
N ASP A 72 -0.99 0.31 -17.69
CA ASP A 72 0.22 0.22 -18.49
C ASP A 72 1.21 1.31 -18.06
N MET A 73 2.32 0.89 -17.48
CA MET A 73 3.36 1.78 -16.95
C MET A 73 4.40 2.18 -17.99
N SER A 74 4.27 1.73 -19.25
CA SER A 74 5.29 1.94 -20.30
C SER A 74 5.64 3.42 -20.48
N ALA A 75 4.63 4.29 -20.59
CA ALA A 75 4.85 5.73 -20.81
C ALA A 75 5.54 6.40 -19.61
N ILE A 76 5.11 6.06 -18.38
CA ILE A 76 5.69 6.62 -17.15
C ILE A 76 7.13 6.15 -16.97
N ILE A 77 7.40 4.87 -17.23
CA ILE A 77 8.75 4.30 -17.14
C ILE A 77 9.69 4.96 -18.16
N SER A 78 9.25 5.13 -19.42
CA SER A 78 10.03 5.83 -20.46
C SER A 78 10.30 7.27 -20.06
N MET A 79 9.25 8.03 -19.73
CA MET A 79 9.37 9.43 -19.31
C MET A 79 10.35 9.60 -18.14
N ARG A 80 10.25 8.72 -17.14
CA ARG A 80 11.16 8.72 -15.99
C ARG A 80 12.59 8.42 -16.42
N LYS A 81 12.81 7.44 -17.31
CA LYS A 81 14.13 7.06 -17.80
C LYS A 81 14.77 8.20 -18.58
N ASP A 82 14.03 8.80 -19.49
CA ASP A 82 14.52 9.85 -20.40
C ASP A 82 14.88 11.14 -19.65
N ASN A 83 14.18 11.45 -18.55
CA ASN A 83 14.39 12.67 -17.77
C ASN A 83 15.22 12.46 -16.49
N GLN A 84 15.62 11.24 -16.16
CA GLN A 84 16.24 10.92 -14.87
C GLN A 84 17.54 11.65 -14.61
N GLU A 85 18.42 11.76 -15.61
CA GLU A 85 19.73 12.37 -15.47
C GLU A 85 19.60 13.90 -15.31
N ASP A 86 18.85 14.54 -16.18
CA ASP A 86 18.59 15.98 -16.13
C ASP A 86 17.90 16.37 -14.82
N PHE A 87 16.92 15.58 -14.38
CA PHE A 87 16.22 15.81 -13.13
C PHE A 87 17.18 15.71 -11.93
N LYS A 88 18.03 14.67 -11.91
CA LYS A 88 19.03 14.50 -10.85
C LYS A 88 20.05 15.64 -10.83
N ASN A 89 20.54 16.07 -12.00
CA ASN A 89 21.51 17.16 -12.11
C ASN A 89 20.92 18.50 -11.66
N ARG A 90 19.63 18.75 -11.99
CA ARG A 90 18.97 20.00 -11.68
C ARG A 90 18.50 20.09 -10.23
N TYR A 91 17.98 19.00 -9.67
CA TYR A 91 17.31 19.02 -8.36
C TYR A 91 18.03 18.25 -7.25
N GLY A 92 19.12 17.53 -7.56
CA GLY A 92 19.93 16.75 -6.61
C GLY A 92 19.23 15.49 -6.08
N ILE A 93 18.11 15.08 -6.68
CA ILE A 93 17.32 13.92 -6.27
C ILE A 93 16.88 13.12 -7.48
N LYS A 94 16.67 11.81 -7.31
CA LYS A 94 16.13 10.95 -8.37
C LYS A 94 14.64 11.15 -8.55
N LEU A 95 14.15 11.14 -9.79
CA LEU A 95 12.73 11.11 -10.10
C LEU A 95 12.17 9.72 -9.78
N GLY A 96 11.33 9.62 -8.77
CA GLY A 96 10.65 8.40 -8.36
C GLY A 96 9.32 8.21 -9.08
N LEU A 97 8.66 7.08 -8.84
CA LEU A 97 7.29 6.85 -9.34
C LEU A 97 6.24 7.51 -8.45
N MET A 98 6.55 7.73 -7.16
CA MET A 98 5.58 8.26 -6.21
C MET A 98 5.06 9.64 -6.58
N SER A 99 5.91 10.52 -7.09
CA SER A 99 5.49 11.86 -7.52
C SER A 99 4.45 11.84 -8.65
N PHE A 100 4.54 10.87 -9.58
CA PHE A 100 3.52 10.67 -10.62
C PHE A 100 2.18 10.26 -10.01
N PHE A 101 2.19 9.32 -9.08
CA PHE A 101 0.97 8.86 -8.41
C PHE A 101 0.36 9.93 -7.50
N VAL A 102 1.19 10.70 -6.78
CA VAL A 102 0.71 11.84 -5.99
C VAL A 102 0.00 12.85 -6.88
N LYS A 103 0.61 13.25 -8.01
CA LYS A 103 -0.02 14.19 -8.95
C LYS A 103 -1.28 13.61 -9.60
N ALA A 104 -1.30 12.34 -9.98
CA ALA A 104 -2.47 11.67 -10.51
C ALA A 104 -3.61 11.63 -9.48
N CYS A 105 -3.31 11.32 -8.20
CA CYS A 105 -4.29 11.37 -7.11
C CYS A 105 -4.87 12.76 -6.93
N VAL A 106 -4.03 13.80 -6.90
CA VAL A 106 -4.49 15.19 -6.79
C VAL A 106 -5.46 15.57 -7.91
N VAL A 107 -5.15 15.18 -9.16
CA VAL A 107 -6.06 15.39 -10.30
C VAL A 107 -7.38 14.64 -10.11
N GLY A 108 -7.30 13.36 -9.71
CA GLY A 108 -8.48 12.54 -9.45
C GLY A 108 -9.36 13.11 -8.33
N LEU A 109 -8.77 13.57 -7.22
CA LEU A 109 -9.49 14.16 -6.10
C LEU A 109 -10.13 15.49 -6.45
N LYS A 110 -9.55 16.29 -7.35
CA LYS A 110 -10.16 17.51 -7.90
C LYS A 110 -11.37 17.22 -8.78
N LEU A 111 -11.32 16.11 -9.54
CA LEU A 111 -12.44 15.67 -10.39
C LEU A 111 -13.57 15.00 -9.59
N PHE A 112 -13.21 14.32 -8.50
CA PHE A 112 -14.15 13.58 -7.64
C PHE A 112 -14.00 14.03 -6.18
N PRO A 113 -14.47 15.25 -5.83
CA PRO A 113 -14.25 15.85 -4.50
C PRO A 113 -14.87 15.06 -3.35
N ALA A 114 -15.86 14.23 -3.61
CA ALA A 114 -16.46 13.34 -2.61
C ALA A 114 -15.45 12.33 -2.02
N ILE A 115 -14.40 11.95 -2.77
CA ILE A 115 -13.34 11.07 -2.27
C ILE A 115 -12.33 11.86 -1.39
N ASN A 116 -12.28 13.19 -1.55
CA ASN A 116 -11.49 14.10 -0.70
C ASN A 116 -12.35 14.71 0.42
N ALA A 117 -13.25 13.92 0.97
CA ALA A 117 -14.17 14.32 2.02
C ALA A 117 -14.11 13.35 3.19
N GLU A 118 -14.67 13.73 4.31
CA GLU A 118 -14.85 12.88 5.48
C GLU A 118 -16.28 12.99 6.02
N ILE A 119 -16.73 11.97 6.76
CA ILE A 119 -18.04 11.95 7.39
C ILE A 119 -17.86 12.26 8.88
N GLU A 120 -18.55 13.28 9.37
CA GLU A 120 -18.60 13.63 10.78
C GLU A 120 -20.06 13.71 11.24
N GLY A 121 -20.50 12.71 12.00
CA GLY A 121 -21.91 12.56 12.36
C GLY A 121 -22.78 12.34 11.12
N GLU A 122 -23.69 13.25 10.84
CA GLU A 122 -24.58 13.25 9.66
C GLU A 122 -24.07 14.16 8.52
N ASP A 123 -22.92 14.82 8.70
CA ASP A 123 -22.37 15.78 7.76
C ASP A 123 -21.25 15.18 6.89
N ILE A 124 -21.16 15.66 5.65
CA ILE A 124 -20.03 15.39 4.74
C ILE A 124 -19.18 16.65 4.68
N ILE A 125 -17.93 16.55 5.13
CA ILE A 125 -16.97 17.65 5.15
C ILE A 125 -16.03 17.53 3.96
N TYR A 126 -16.24 18.38 2.93
CA TYR A 126 -15.37 18.47 1.77
C TYR A 126 -14.08 19.22 2.11
N LYS A 127 -12.93 18.60 1.80
CA LYS A 127 -11.63 19.24 2.00
C LYS A 127 -11.20 19.95 0.70
N ASN A 128 -11.05 21.26 0.78
CA ASN A 128 -10.60 22.09 -0.35
C ASN A 128 -9.06 22.24 -0.38
N TYR A 129 -8.35 21.27 0.15
CA TYR A 129 -6.90 21.13 0.17
C TYR A 129 -6.52 19.67 -0.02
N TYR A 130 -5.31 19.41 -0.50
CA TYR A 130 -4.89 18.06 -0.93
C TYR A 130 -3.62 17.65 -0.20
N ASN A 131 -3.80 17.01 0.94
CA ASN A 131 -2.73 16.47 1.76
C ASN A 131 -2.65 14.97 1.55
N ILE A 132 -1.64 14.52 0.82
CA ILE A 132 -1.50 13.11 0.45
C ILE A 132 -0.62 12.40 1.47
N SER A 133 -1.20 11.45 2.18
CA SER A 133 -0.47 10.54 3.06
C SER A 133 0.15 9.41 2.26
N PHE A 134 1.31 8.90 2.69
CA PHE A 134 1.93 7.74 2.07
C PHE A 134 2.47 6.76 3.13
N ALA A 135 2.30 5.47 2.86
CA ALA A 135 2.70 4.44 3.80
C ALA A 135 4.21 4.17 3.72
N VAL A 136 4.89 4.22 4.87
CA VAL A 136 6.32 3.92 5.02
C VAL A 136 6.49 2.79 6.03
N GLY A 137 7.14 1.69 5.61
CA GLY A 137 7.50 0.59 6.49
C GLY A 137 8.80 0.92 7.24
N THR A 138 8.78 0.76 8.56
CA THR A 138 9.94 0.91 9.43
C THR A 138 10.13 -0.36 10.26
N ASP A 139 11.27 -0.51 10.91
CA ASP A 139 11.53 -1.65 11.82
C ASP A 139 10.52 -1.72 12.99
N LYS A 140 9.92 -0.60 13.35
CA LYS A 140 8.92 -0.49 14.42
C LYS A 140 7.48 -0.70 13.94
N GLY A 141 7.26 -0.81 12.63
CA GLY A 141 5.95 -0.98 12.00
C GLY A 141 5.70 0.03 10.88
N LEU A 142 4.45 0.10 10.44
CA LEU A 142 4.00 1.00 9.38
C LEU A 142 3.64 2.36 9.96
N VAL A 143 4.15 3.43 9.34
CA VAL A 143 3.77 4.83 9.61
C VAL A 143 3.28 5.48 8.33
N VAL A 144 2.45 6.52 8.48
CA VAL A 144 1.77 7.15 7.34
C VAL A 144 1.95 8.68 7.42
N PRO A 145 3.14 9.19 7.07
CA PRO A 145 3.39 10.62 7.02
C PRO A 145 2.63 11.33 5.90
N VAL A 146 2.51 12.66 5.99
CA VAL A 146 1.64 13.49 5.17
C VAL A 146 2.42 14.49 4.34
N LEU A 147 2.25 14.45 3.02
CA LEU A 147 2.63 15.52 2.09
C LEU A 147 1.56 16.60 2.12
N ARG A 148 1.88 17.78 2.61
CA ARG A 148 0.92 18.90 2.68
C ARG A 148 0.90 19.67 1.37
N ASN A 149 -0.30 20.14 0.98
CA ASN A 149 -0.50 20.96 -0.22
C ASN A 149 0.13 20.33 -1.47
N ALA A 150 -0.11 19.02 -1.67
CA ALA A 150 0.50 18.24 -2.74
C ALA A 150 0.13 18.75 -4.15
N ASP A 151 -0.94 19.49 -4.27
CA ASP A 151 -1.38 20.14 -5.51
C ASP A 151 -0.44 21.29 -5.93
N GLU A 152 0.12 22.03 -4.99
CA GLU A 152 1.06 23.14 -5.23
C GLU A 152 2.51 22.65 -5.43
N MET A 153 2.86 21.45 -4.97
CA MET A 153 4.21 20.92 -5.04
C MET A 153 4.59 20.54 -6.47
N SER A 154 5.84 20.81 -6.86
CA SER A 154 6.44 20.25 -8.06
C SER A 154 6.82 18.76 -7.86
N PHE A 155 7.14 18.04 -8.96
CA PHE A 155 7.67 16.67 -8.86
C PHE A 155 8.92 16.60 -7.96
N ALA A 156 9.80 17.60 -8.07
CA ALA A 156 11.02 17.66 -7.28
C ALA A 156 10.74 17.87 -5.79
N ASP A 157 9.79 18.75 -5.47
CA ASP A 157 9.39 19.01 -4.08
C ASP A 157 8.75 17.77 -3.45
N ILE A 158 7.88 17.08 -4.20
CA ILE A 158 7.27 15.83 -3.74
C ILE A 158 8.35 14.78 -3.42
N GLU A 159 9.31 14.56 -4.34
CA GLU A 159 10.36 13.56 -4.12
C GLU A 159 11.28 13.94 -2.95
N LYS A 160 11.62 15.21 -2.79
CA LYS A 160 12.41 15.72 -1.65
C LYS A 160 11.68 15.51 -0.34
N GLU A 161 10.40 15.84 -0.31
CA GLU A 161 9.60 15.73 0.92
C GLU A 161 9.33 14.26 1.29
N ILE A 162 9.05 13.39 0.31
CA ILE A 162 8.96 11.94 0.54
C ILE A 162 10.26 11.40 1.14
N LYS A 163 11.40 11.80 0.61
CA LYS A 163 12.71 11.39 1.13
C LYS A 163 12.90 11.87 2.55
N ARG A 164 12.65 13.16 2.83
CA ARG A 164 12.77 13.78 4.15
C ARG A 164 11.90 13.06 5.20
N LEU A 165 10.64 12.83 4.86
CA LEU A 165 9.69 12.15 5.76
C LEU A 165 10.04 10.67 5.96
N SER A 166 10.53 9.99 4.91
CA SER A 166 10.98 8.60 5.02
C SER A 166 12.22 8.45 5.90
N GLU A 167 13.18 9.37 5.80
CA GLU A 167 14.37 9.42 6.67
C GLU A 167 13.97 9.68 8.14
N LYS A 168 13.05 10.62 8.38
CA LYS A 168 12.48 10.85 9.72
C LYS A 168 11.73 9.62 10.26
N ALA A 169 11.00 8.91 9.41
CA ALA A 169 10.27 7.70 9.78
C ALA A 169 11.24 6.61 10.25
N ASN A 170 12.29 6.35 9.46
CA ASN A 170 13.29 5.32 9.77
C ASN A 170 14.10 5.65 11.04
N SER A 171 14.41 6.94 11.26
CA SER A 171 15.09 7.39 12.48
C SER A 171 14.18 7.50 13.71
N GLY A 172 12.86 7.34 13.55
CA GLY A 172 11.86 7.46 14.61
C GLY A 172 11.61 8.89 15.08
N ASN A 173 11.94 9.88 14.26
CA ASN A 173 11.86 11.32 14.56
C ASN A 173 10.66 12.03 13.92
N LEU A 174 9.61 11.28 13.51
CA LEU A 174 8.37 11.88 13.04
C LEU A 174 7.66 12.63 14.18
N SER A 175 7.26 13.86 13.91
CA SER A 175 6.39 14.63 14.81
C SER A 175 4.93 14.23 14.62
N ILE A 176 4.08 14.64 15.56
CA ILE A 176 2.63 14.45 15.43
C ILE A 176 2.10 15.19 14.19
N ASP A 177 2.64 16.37 13.91
CA ASP A 177 2.27 17.17 12.75
C ASP A 177 2.62 16.48 11.42
N ASP A 178 3.71 15.69 11.38
CA ASP A 178 4.06 14.93 10.19
C ASP A 178 3.05 13.80 9.88
N LEU A 179 2.18 13.43 10.84
CA LEU A 179 1.25 12.28 10.76
C LEU A 179 -0.23 12.68 10.69
N GLN A 180 -0.58 13.94 10.85
CA GLN A 180 -1.97 14.41 10.92
C GLN A 180 -2.37 15.27 9.72
N GLY A 181 -3.68 15.35 9.47
CA GLY A 181 -4.26 16.24 8.46
C GLY A 181 -4.13 15.74 7.01
N GLY A 182 -3.84 14.46 6.81
CA GLY A 182 -3.92 13.83 5.48
C GLY A 182 -5.36 13.66 5.02
N THR A 183 -5.63 13.90 3.73
CA THR A 183 -6.98 13.78 3.15
C THR A 183 -7.17 12.51 2.33
N PHE A 184 -6.09 11.94 1.84
CA PHE A 184 -6.07 10.70 1.05
C PHE A 184 -4.76 9.95 1.29
N THR A 185 -4.77 8.63 1.17
CA THR A 185 -3.57 7.81 1.41
C THR A 185 -3.15 7.03 0.17
N ILE A 186 -1.85 6.95 -0.08
CA ILE A 186 -1.24 6.03 -1.05
C ILE A 186 -0.44 4.96 -0.28
N SER A 187 -0.78 3.69 -0.53
CA SER A 187 -0.07 2.54 0.05
C SER A 187 0.67 1.79 -1.04
N ASN A 188 1.99 1.68 -0.94
CA ASN A 188 2.82 0.99 -1.92
C ASN A 188 3.23 -0.40 -1.44
N GLY A 189 2.42 -1.40 -1.79
CA GLY A 189 2.71 -2.82 -1.57
C GLY A 189 3.72 -3.42 -2.55
N GLY A 190 4.00 -2.73 -3.67
CA GLY A 190 4.92 -3.20 -4.71
C GLY A 190 6.36 -3.35 -4.23
N VAL A 191 6.80 -2.51 -3.27
CA VAL A 191 8.13 -2.62 -2.64
C VAL A 191 8.31 -3.93 -1.87
N TYR A 192 7.22 -4.56 -1.47
CA TYR A 192 7.19 -5.87 -0.80
C TYR A 192 6.87 -7.02 -1.76
N GLY A 193 6.75 -6.74 -3.07
CA GLY A 193 6.42 -7.71 -4.10
C GLY A 193 4.94 -8.12 -4.14
N SER A 194 4.05 -7.35 -3.53
CA SER A 194 2.62 -7.61 -3.58
C SER A 194 2.10 -7.45 -5.01
N MET A 195 1.39 -8.45 -5.50
CA MET A 195 0.70 -8.39 -6.78
C MET A 195 -0.60 -7.61 -6.68
N LEU A 196 -1.34 -7.83 -5.61
CA LEU A 196 -2.66 -7.23 -5.36
C LEU A 196 -2.96 -7.28 -3.86
N SER A 197 -3.50 -6.20 -3.33
CA SER A 197 -3.94 -6.09 -1.94
C SER A 197 -5.08 -5.11 -1.78
N THR A 198 -5.77 -5.19 -0.65
CA THR A 198 -6.83 -4.29 -0.23
C THR A 198 -6.36 -3.54 1.02
N PRO A 199 -5.62 -2.41 0.89
CA PRO A 199 -5.21 -1.65 2.05
C PRO A 199 -6.41 -1.18 2.89
N ILE A 200 -6.18 -1.03 4.18
CA ILE A 200 -7.19 -0.54 5.13
C ILE A 200 -7.19 0.98 5.09
N LEU A 201 -8.38 1.57 5.11
CA LEU A 201 -8.56 3.02 5.20
C LEU A 201 -7.87 3.59 6.45
N ASN A 202 -7.38 4.81 6.32
CA ASN A 202 -6.82 5.58 7.42
C ASN A 202 -7.85 6.65 7.86
N PRO A 203 -8.72 6.36 8.84
CA PRO A 203 -9.75 7.29 9.26
C PRO A 203 -9.17 8.66 9.69
N PRO A 204 -9.86 9.78 9.41
CA PRO A 204 -11.23 9.90 8.86
C PRO A 204 -11.30 9.92 7.32
N GLN A 205 -10.23 9.60 6.61
CA GLN A 205 -10.17 9.62 5.16
C GLN A 205 -11.16 8.64 4.52
N SER A 206 -11.72 9.05 3.37
CA SER A 206 -12.71 8.26 2.62
C SER A 206 -12.12 7.36 1.54
N GLY A 207 -10.82 7.49 1.25
CA GLY A 207 -10.19 6.70 0.20
C GLY A 207 -8.72 6.38 0.44
N VAL A 208 -8.27 5.25 -0.11
CA VAL A 208 -6.87 4.85 -0.16
C VAL A 208 -6.56 4.18 -1.49
N LEU A 209 -5.45 4.59 -2.12
CA LEU A 209 -4.91 3.95 -3.32
C LEU A 209 -3.84 2.93 -2.94
N GLY A 210 -4.02 1.69 -3.37
CA GLY A 210 -3.01 0.65 -3.30
C GLY A 210 -2.23 0.54 -4.60
N MET A 211 -0.92 0.73 -4.54
CA MET A 211 0.02 0.47 -5.62
C MET A 211 0.66 -0.90 -5.41
N HIS A 212 0.93 -1.60 -6.51
CA HIS A 212 1.48 -2.95 -6.45
C HIS A 212 2.70 -3.11 -7.35
N ASN A 213 3.22 -4.33 -7.44
CA ASN A 213 4.40 -4.61 -8.24
C ASN A 213 4.13 -4.40 -9.74
N ILE A 214 5.13 -3.87 -10.45
CA ILE A 214 5.11 -3.78 -11.91
C ILE A 214 5.64 -5.11 -12.45
N VAL A 215 4.85 -5.76 -13.29
CA VAL A 215 5.18 -7.06 -13.88
C VAL A 215 4.95 -7.01 -15.39
N GLU A 216 5.89 -7.52 -16.16
CA GLU A 216 5.70 -7.70 -17.60
C GLU A 216 4.62 -8.76 -17.85
N ARG A 217 3.58 -8.38 -18.60
CA ARG A 217 2.44 -9.24 -18.91
C ARG A 217 2.07 -9.14 -20.39
N PRO A 218 1.57 -10.25 -20.98
CA PRO A 218 0.95 -10.20 -22.28
C PRO A 218 -0.41 -9.50 -22.14
N VAL A 219 -0.59 -8.43 -22.90
CA VAL A 219 -1.86 -7.67 -22.96
C VAL A 219 -2.28 -7.48 -24.43
N ASN A 220 -3.59 -7.40 -24.65
CA ASN A 220 -4.13 -7.07 -25.96
C ASN A 220 -4.05 -5.56 -26.18
N VAL A 221 -3.33 -5.15 -27.21
CA VAL A 221 -3.25 -3.76 -27.66
C VAL A 221 -3.71 -3.68 -29.11
N ALA A 222 -4.91 -3.17 -29.34
CA ALA A 222 -5.51 -3.04 -30.67
C ALA A 222 -5.57 -4.36 -31.48
N GLY A 223 -5.87 -5.48 -30.80
CA GLY A 223 -5.96 -6.81 -31.42
C GLY A 223 -4.66 -7.61 -31.46
N GLU A 224 -3.52 -7.02 -31.07
CA GLU A 224 -2.23 -7.69 -31.00
C GLU A 224 -1.82 -7.97 -29.55
N ILE A 225 -1.18 -9.11 -29.31
CA ILE A 225 -0.59 -9.44 -28.01
C ILE A 225 0.77 -8.77 -27.88
N LYS A 226 0.91 -7.87 -26.92
CA LYS A 226 2.17 -7.17 -26.60
C LYS A 226 2.55 -7.41 -25.15
N ILE A 227 3.85 -7.53 -24.88
CA ILE A 227 4.36 -7.57 -23.50
C ILE A 227 4.47 -6.13 -23.01
N LYS A 228 3.83 -5.85 -21.87
CA LYS A 228 3.78 -4.52 -21.25
C LYS A 228 4.06 -4.61 -19.76
N PRO A 229 4.73 -3.59 -19.19
CA PRO A 229 4.88 -3.46 -17.74
C PRO A 229 3.56 -3.00 -17.12
N ILE A 230 2.83 -3.94 -16.54
CA ILE A 230 1.51 -3.71 -15.94
C ILE A 230 1.65 -3.58 -14.43
N MET A 231 0.99 -2.58 -13.86
CA MET A 231 0.77 -2.44 -12.43
C MET A 231 -0.72 -2.60 -12.14
N TYR A 232 -1.05 -3.43 -11.14
CA TYR A 232 -2.39 -3.41 -10.57
C TYR A 232 -2.52 -2.26 -9.57
N LEU A 233 -3.63 -1.57 -9.64
CA LEU A 233 -4.04 -0.58 -8.64
C LEU A 233 -5.30 -1.07 -7.95
N SER A 234 -5.39 -0.85 -6.66
CA SER A 234 -6.62 -1.01 -5.89
C SER A 234 -7.05 0.36 -5.36
N LEU A 235 -8.31 0.70 -5.52
CA LEU A 235 -8.90 1.88 -4.88
C LEU A 235 -9.95 1.38 -3.89
N ILE A 236 -9.72 1.67 -2.62
CA ILE A 236 -10.66 1.39 -1.54
C ILE A 236 -11.28 2.72 -1.15
N HIS A 237 -12.61 2.75 -1.14
CA HIS A 237 -13.36 3.91 -0.68
C HIS A 237 -14.62 3.50 0.08
N ILE A 238 -15.19 4.41 0.82
CA ILE A 238 -16.47 4.22 1.52
C ILE A 238 -17.63 4.62 0.62
#